data_de57a18da3186b93f13957ee270d0da6
#
_entry.id   de57a18da3186b93f13957ee270d0da6
#
_cell.length_a   1.000
_cell.length_b   1.000
_cell.length_c   1.000
_cell.angle_alpha   90.00
_cell.angle_beta   90.00
_cell.angle_gamma   90.00
#
_symmetry.space_group_name_H-M   'P 1'
#
loop_
_entity.id
_entity.type
_entity.pdbx_description
1 polymer ?
#
loop_
_entity_poly.entity_id
_entity_poly.type
_entity_poly.pdbx_seq_one_letter_code
_entity_poly.pdbx_strand_id
1 'polypeptide(L)'
;MSTQLEALPYRHVLTLPAMPSAVRTARETAEQALAEWGINPRHPAVDPALLILSELVTNSVRHAAVLSPQVTVIYAAGEDCLAFAVHDRHPYQPPLYASFTGTGTGTGTGGLATVMELTLGLGGTAVVRGDADGRGKSIWITLPL
;
A
#
# COMPACT_ATOMS: atom_id res chain seq x y z
N MET A 1 -14.05 -2.59 -8.61
CA MET A 1 -13.67 -3.07 -9.93
C MET A 1 -12.26 -2.64 -10.24
N SER A 2 -11.43 -3.63 -10.57
CA SER A 2 -10.01 -3.38 -10.79
C SER A 2 -9.74 -2.42 -11.94
N THR A 3 -10.61 -2.43 -12.95
CA THR A 3 -10.48 -1.54 -14.10
C THR A 3 -10.54 -0.08 -13.72
N GLN A 4 -11.20 0.25 -12.62
CA GLN A 4 -11.28 1.64 -12.19
C GLN A 4 -9.95 2.16 -11.66
N LEU A 5 -9.19 1.30 -10.99
CA LEU A 5 -7.88 1.68 -10.48
C LEU A 5 -6.90 1.98 -11.62
N GLU A 6 -6.96 1.19 -12.67
CA GLU A 6 -6.11 1.39 -13.84
C GLU A 6 -6.48 2.63 -14.63
N ALA A 7 -7.73 3.07 -14.49
CA ALA A 7 -8.25 4.23 -15.23
C ALA A 7 -8.10 5.55 -14.48
N LEU A 8 -7.54 5.56 -13.27
CA LEU A 8 -7.34 6.80 -12.53
C LEU A 8 -6.40 7.72 -13.29
N PRO A 9 -6.74 9.01 -13.42
CA PRO A 9 -6.00 9.93 -14.29
C PRO A 9 -4.61 10.28 -13.81
N TYR A 10 -4.38 10.25 -12.50
CA TYR A 10 -3.07 10.57 -11.94
C TYR A 10 -2.38 9.29 -11.54
N ARG A 11 -1.13 9.12 -11.98
CA ARG A 11 -0.38 7.89 -11.70
C ARG A 11 1.12 8.18 -11.61
N HIS A 12 1.76 7.53 -10.64
CA HIS A 12 3.20 7.59 -10.47
C HIS A 12 3.70 6.23 -10.00
N VAL A 13 4.84 5.80 -10.52
CA VAL A 13 5.42 4.50 -10.17
C VAL A 13 6.85 4.71 -9.68
N LEU A 14 7.19 4.07 -8.58
CA LEU A 14 8.51 4.17 -7.95
C LEU A 14 9.03 2.78 -7.62
N THR A 15 10.23 2.45 -8.09
CA THR A 15 10.88 1.19 -7.73
C THR A 15 12.10 1.49 -6.87
N LEU A 16 12.21 0.80 -5.76
CA LEU A 16 13.24 1.04 -4.75
C LEU A 16 13.93 -0.26 -4.35
N PRO A 17 15.22 -0.20 -3.96
CA PRO A 17 15.83 -1.35 -3.29
C PRO A 17 15.07 -1.70 -2.02
N ALA A 18 14.93 -2.99 -1.74
CA ALA A 18 14.21 -3.45 -0.56
C ALA A 18 15.10 -3.33 0.68
N MET A 19 15.23 -2.12 1.18
CA MET A 19 16.04 -1.80 2.35
C MET A 19 15.30 -0.77 3.21
N PRO A 20 15.67 -0.59 4.49
CA PRO A 20 14.92 0.26 5.41
C PRO A 20 14.68 1.68 4.91
N SER A 21 15.62 2.26 4.15
CA SER A 21 15.46 3.60 3.60
C SER A 21 14.33 3.71 2.58
N ALA A 22 13.86 2.58 2.03
CA ALA A 22 12.76 2.60 1.08
C ALA A 22 11.47 3.16 1.69
N VAL A 23 11.25 2.93 2.97
CA VAL A 23 10.05 3.42 3.67
C VAL A 23 9.97 4.94 3.60
N ARG A 24 11.07 5.60 3.93
CA ARG A 24 11.13 7.07 3.92
C ARG A 24 10.98 7.62 2.51
N THR A 25 11.68 7.03 1.55
CA THR A 25 11.63 7.50 0.16
C THR A 25 10.22 7.32 -0.42
N ALA A 26 9.57 6.19 -0.15
CA ALA A 26 8.20 5.96 -0.59
C ALA A 26 7.24 7.00 -0.02
N ARG A 27 7.40 7.33 1.26
CA ARG A 27 6.56 8.32 1.92
C ARG A 27 6.78 9.73 1.35
N GLU A 28 8.03 10.14 1.19
CA GLU A 28 8.34 11.44 0.62
C GLU A 28 7.82 11.59 -0.80
N THR A 29 7.94 10.54 -1.59
CA THR A 29 7.40 10.52 -2.95
C THR A 29 5.87 10.65 -2.94
N ALA A 30 5.22 9.97 -2.00
CA ALA A 30 3.76 10.10 -1.85
C ALA A 30 3.37 11.54 -1.56
N GLU A 31 4.06 12.18 -0.63
CA GLU A 31 3.77 13.58 -0.28
C GLU A 31 3.92 14.50 -1.49
N GLN A 32 4.97 14.30 -2.30
CA GLN A 32 5.18 15.07 -3.51
C GLN A 32 4.08 14.83 -4.54
N ALA A 33 3.71 13.57 -4.76
CA ALA A 33 2.68 13.22 -5.73
C ALA A 33 1.32 13.83 -5.33
N LEU A 34 0.96 13.73 -4.07
CA LEU A 34 -0.29 14.32 -3.57
C LEU A 34 -0.32 15.83 -3.78
N ALA A 35 0.80 16.49 -3.53
CA ALA A 35 0.92 17.93 -3.75
C ALA A 35 0.76 18.29 -5.23
N GLU A 36 1.43 17.54 -6.12
CA GLU A 36 1.32 17.76 -7.55
C GLU A 36 -0.10 17.57 -8.07
N TRP A 37 -0.84 16.64 -7.46
CA TRP A 37 -2.22 16.34 -7.86
C TRP A 37 -3.25 17.24 -7.20
N GLY A 38 -2.79 18.21 -6.42
CA GLY A 38 -3.68 19.19 -5.77
C GLY A 38 -4.50 18.63 -4.62
N ILE A 39 -4.07 17.52 -4.05
CA ILE A 39 -4.75 16.95 -2.89
C ILE A 39 -4.32 17.70 -1.64
N ASN A 40 -5.29 18.26 -0.92
CA ASN A 40 -5.03 19.05 0.28
C ASN A 40 -4.33 18.17 1.33
N PRO A 41 -3.14 18.58 1.81
CA PRO A 41 -2.43 17.78 2.82
C PRO A 41 -3.18 17.66 4.15
N ARG A 42 -4.17 18.49 4.38
CA ARG A 42 -5.03 18.41 5.57
C ARG A 42 -6.25 17.52 5.39
N HIS A 43 -6.43 16.95 4.19
CA HIS A 43 -7.52 16.01 3.98
C HIS A 43 -7.39 14.85 4.97
N PRO A 44 -8.50 14.43 5.61
CA PRO A 44 -8.44 13.39 6.65
C PRO A 44 -7.85 12.06 6.21
N ALA A 45 -7.86 11.75 4.92
CA ALA A 45 -7.31 10.51 4.40
C ALA A 45 -5.77 10.55 4.25
N VAL A 46 -5.15 11.73 4.23
CA VAL A 46 -3.73 11.86 3.87
C VAL A 46 -2.81 11.24 4.91
N ASP A 47 -2.90 11.65 6.17
CA ASP A 47 -2.03 11.10 7.21
C ASP A 47 -2.20 9.59 7.38
N PRO A 48 -3.44 9.05 7.45
CA PRO A 48 -3.62 7.61 7.47
C PRO A 48 -3.06 6.92 6.23
N ALA A 49 -3.20 7.51 5.03
CA ALA A 49 -2.64 6.95 3.81
C ALA A 49 -1.13 6.80 3.91
N LEU A 50 -0.45 7.83 4.40
CA LEU A 50 1.01 7.78 4.57
C LEU A 50 1.43 6.71 5.57
N LEU A 51 0.67 6.54 6.64
CA LEU A 51 0.96 5.50 7.62
C LEU A 51 0.72 4.10 7.03
N ILE A 52 -0.38 3.90 6.32
CA ILE A 52 -0.67 2.63 5.65
C ILE A 52 0.46 2.29 4.67
N LEU A 53 0.86 3.25 3.85
CA LEU A 53 1.94 3.06 2.90
C LEU A 53 3.22 2.65 3.60
N SER A 54 3.58 3.34 4.68
CA SER A 54 4.79 3.05 5.45
C SER A 54 4.77 1.62 6.00
N GLU A 55 3.62 1.17 6.51
CA GLU A 55 3.48 -0.18 7.04
C GLU A 55 3.62 -1.24 5.96
N LEU A 56 3.03 -1.00 4.78
CA LEU A 56 3.12 -1.94 3.67
C LEU A 56 4.54 -2.06 3.12
N VAL A 57 5.23 -0.93 2.97
CA VAL A 57 6.63 -0.94 2.51
C VAL A 57 7.53 -1.61 3.55
N THR A 58 7.32 -1.30 4.83
CA THR A 58 8.05 -1.94 5.93
C THR A 58 7.87 -3.45 5.88
N ASN A 59 6.64 -3.93 5.67
CA ASN A 59 6.38 -5.36 5.55
C ASN A 59 7.15 -5.99 4.41
N SER A 60 7.13 -5.38 3.24
CA SER A 60 7.88 -5.90 2.08
C SER A 60 9.37 -5.95 2.37
N VAL A 61 9.92 -4.91 2.97
CA VAL A 61 11.36 -4.86 3.30
C VAL A 61 11.72 -5.93 4.33
N ARG A 62 10.89 -6.12 5.34
CA ARG A 62 11.20 -7.07 6.43
C ARG A 62 11.01 -8.52 6.02
N HIS A 63 9.99 -8.82 5.22
CA HIS A 63 9.57 -10.20 4.98
C HIS A 63 9.85 -10.69 3.57
N ALA A 64 10.09 -9.82 2.62
CA ALA A 64 10.24 -10.20 1.23
C ALA A 64 11.64 -9.96 0.65
N ALA A 65 12.49 -9.22 1.34
CA ALA A 65 13.78 -8.75 0.78
C ALA A 65 14.66 -9.89 0.26
N VAL A 66 14.62 -11.06 0.88
CA VAL A 66 15.45 -12.21 0.45
C VAL A 66 15.08 -12.66 -0.95
N LEU A 67 13.79 -12.71 -1.28
CA LEU A 67 13.29 -13.13 -2.58
C LEU A 67 13.00 -11.94 -3.51
N SER A 68 12.90 -10.76 -2.96
CA SER A 68 12.56 -9.56 -3.72
C SER A 68 13.55 -8.46 -3.37
N PRO A 69 14.60 -8.27 -4.17
CA PRO A 69 15.57 -7.21 -3.90
C PRO A 69 15.01 -5.81 -4.15
N GLN A 70 13.81 -5.71 -4.73
CA GLN A 70 13.18 -4.43 -5.04
C GLN A 70 11.73 -4.42 -4.59
N VAL A 71 11.26 -3.23 -4.25
CA VAL A 71 9.85 -2.96 -3.93
C VAL A 71 9.36 -1.91 -4.91
N THR A 72 8.19 -2.12 -5.51
CA THR A 72 7.59 -1.14 -6.40
C THR A 72 6.35 -0.58 -5.76
N VAL A 73 6.25 0.75 -5.73
CA VAL A 73 5.09 1.46 -5.20
C VAL A 73 4.40 2.15 -6.37
N ILE A 74 3.09 1.97 -6.46
CA ILE A 74 2.27 2.64 -7.45
C ILE A 74 1.35 3.59 -6.71
N TYR A 75 1.34 4.85 -7.13
CA TYR A 75 0.47 5.88 -6.59
C TYR A 75 -0.53 6.25 -7.67
N ALA A 76 -1.80 6.39 -7.32
CA ALA A 76 -2.83 6.78 -8.27
C ALA A 76 -3.91 7.60 -7.58
N ALA A 77 -4.55 8.48 -8.31
CA ALA A 77 -5.64 9.28 -7.75
C ALA A 77 -6.61 9.72 -8.84
N GLY A 78 -7.84 9.94 -8.42
CA GLY A 78 -8.89 10.58 -9.19
C GLY A 78 -9.51 11.69 -8.34
N GLU A 79 -10.66 12.21 -8.78
CA GLU A 79 -11.33 13.29 -8.07
C GLU A 79 -11.78 12.88 -6.66
N ASP A 80 -12.22 11.64 -6.51
CA ASP A 80 -12.88 11.18 -5.30
C ASP A 80 -12.19 9.99 -4.64
N CYS A 81 -11.03 9.58 -5.13
CA CYS A 81 -10.29 8.48 -4.49
C CYS A 81 -8.80 8.61 -4.65
N LEU A 82 -8.10 8.04 -3.68
CA LEU A 82 -6.66 7.87 -3.67
C LEU A 82 -6.39 6.37 -3.60
N ALA A 83 -5.50 5.88 -4.45
CA ALA A 83 -5.11 4.47 -4.44
C ALA A 83 -3.60 4.35 -4.46
N PHE A 84 -3.10 3.32 -3.81
CA PHE A 84 -1.70 2.97 -3.94
C PHE A 84 -1.51 1.47 -3.78
N ALA A 85 -0.45 0.96 -4.37
CA ALA A 85 -0.10 -0.44 -4.28
C ALA A 85 1.36 -0.59 -3.91
N VAL A 86 1.64 -1.63 -3.14
CA VAL A 86 3.01 -2.03 -2.85
C VAL A 86 3.21 -3.43 -3.40
N HIS A 87 4.16 -3.56 -4.32
CA HIS A 87 4.46 -4.81 -5.01
C HIS A 87 5.82 -5.32 -4.60
N ASP A 88 5.92 -6.63 -4.36
CA ASP A 88 7.19 -7.32 -4.22
C ASP A 88 7.12 -8.68 -4.90
N ARG A 89 8.26 -9.32 -5.07
CA ARG A 89 8.37 -10.62 -5.76
C ARG A 89 8.25 -11.80 -4.81
N HIS A 90 7.78 -11.60 -3.60
CA HIS A 90 7.52 -12.70 -2.68
C HIS A 90 6.08 -13.21 -2.87
N PRO A 91 5.89 -14.51 -3.08
CA PRO A 91 4.56 -15.03 -3.45
C PRO A 91 3.56 -15.09 -2.30
N TYR A 92 4.01 -15.00 -1.06
CA TYR A 92 3.10 -15.11 0.08
C TYR A 92 2.09 -13.95 0.11
N GLN A 93 0.82 -14.29 0.17
CA GLN A 93 -0.27 -13.32 0.24
C GLN A 93 -0.79 -13.28 1.67
N PRO A 94 -0.52 -12.19 2.41
CA PRO A 94 -0.96 -12.12 3.79
C PRO A 94 -2.48 -12.05 3.90
N PRO A 95 -3.06 -12.71 4.92
CA PRO A 95 -4.51 -12.70 5.14
C PRO A 95 -4.93 -11.40 5.83
N LEU A 96 -5.12 -10.32 5.08
CA LEU A 96 -5.39 -9.00 5.63
C LEU A 96 -6.61 -8.97 6.56
N TYR A 97 -7.70 -9.56 6.12
CA TYR A 97 -8.94 -9.53 6.92
C TYR A 97 -8.87 -10.43 8.14
N ALA A 98 -8.19 -11.56 8.04
CA ALA A 98 -7.97 -12.41 9.20
C ALA A 98 -7.12 -11.70 10.25
N SER A 99 -6.13 -10.92 9.82
CA SER A 99 -5.30 -10.13 10.73
C SER A 99 -6.14 -9.09 11.48
N PHE A 100 -7.08 -8.47 10.78
CA PHE A 100 -7.95 -7.46 11.38
C PHE A 100 -8.91 -8.07 12.41
N THR A 101 -9.45 -9.24 12.13
CA THR A 101 -10.42 -9.88 13.05
C THR A 101 -9.79 -10.35 14.35
N GLY A 102 -8.47 -10.42 14.41
CA GLY A 102 -7.79 -10.82 15.63
C GLY A 102 -7.97 -12.27 16.00
N THR A 103 -8.49 -13.10 15.12
CA THR A 103 -8.69 -14.52 15.39
C THR A 103 -7.40 -15.32 15.33
N GLY A 104 -6.37 -14.74 14.74
CA GLY A 104 -5.07 -15.36 14.68
C GLY A 104 -4.27 -15.10 15.94
N THR A 105 -3.09 -15.67 16.00
CA THR A 105 -2.19 -15.48 17.12
C THR A 105 -1.69 -14.05 17.24
N GLY A 106 -1.87 -13.27 16.21
CA GLY A 106 -1.44 -11.89 16.19
C GLY A 106 0.06 -11.69 15.99
N THR A 107 0.82 -12.76 15.93
CA THR A 107 2.26 -12.63 15.80
C THR A 107 2.65 -12.03 14.47
N GLY A 108 3.43 -10.95 14.49
CA GLY A 108 3.93 -10.29 13.31
C GLY A 108 2.89 -9.59 12.46
N THR A 109 1.66 -9.45 12.96
CA THR A 109 0.57 -8.88 12.18
C THR A 109 0.19 -7.47 12.62
N GLY A 110 0.91 -6.89 13.59
CA GLY A 110 0.60 -5.56 14.11
C GLY A 110 0.48 -4.49 13.02
N GLY A 111 1.42 -4.47 12.08
CA GLY A 111 1.39 -3.50 10.98
C GLY A 111 0.22 -3.71 10.04
N LEU A 112 -0.08 -4.96 9.69
CA LEU A 112 -1.21 -5.28 8.82
C LEU A 112 -2.55 -5.01 9.50
N ALA A 113 -2.64 -5.28 10.80
CA ALA A 113 -3.84 -4.97 11.55
C ALA A 113 -4.10 -3.45 11.52
N THR A 114 -3.06 -2.66 11.69
CA THR A 114 -3.17 -1.21 11.59
C THR A 114 -3.63 -0.77 10.20
N VAL A 115 -3.06 -1.37 9.15
CA VAL A 115 -3.44 -1.09 7.76
C VAL A 115 -4.94 -1.33 7.58
N MET A 116 -5.43 -2.48 8.01
CA MET A 116 -6.85 -2.81 7.83
C MET A 116 -7.76 -1.92 8.66
N GLU A 117 -7.38 -1.65 9.90
CA GLU A 117 -8.15 -0.77 10.77
C GLU A 117 -8.31 0.63 10.17
N LEU A 118 -7.21 1.22 9.73
CA LEU A 118 -7.25 2.54 9.12
C LEU A 118 -8.01 2.54 7.80
N THR A 119 -7.77 1.54 6.95
CA THR A 119 -8.42 1.45 5.65
C THR A 119 -9.93 1.34 5.79
N LEU A 120 -10.40 0.42 6.62
CA LEU A 120 -11.83 0.21 6.82
C LEU A 120 -12.46 1.40 7.55
N GLY A 121 -11.74 2.00 8.50
CA GLY A 121 -12.22 3.16 9.22
C GLY A 121 -12.46 4.37 8.34
N LEU A 122 -11.76 4.46 7.22
CA LEU A 122 -11.95 5.54 6.24
C LEU A 122 -12.93 5.17 5.13
N GLY A 123 -13.54 3.98 5.19
CA GLY A 123 -14.44 3.52 4.14
C GLY A 123 -13.72 3.04 2.89
N GLY A 124 -12.45 2.69 3.02
CA GLY A 124 -11.64 2.22 1.90
C GLY A 124 -11.64 0.71 1.75
N THR A 125 -10.83 0.23 0.80
CA THR A 125 -10.70 -1.20 0.51
C THR A 125 -9.24 -1.59 0.43
N ALA A 126 -8.97 -2.87 0.76
CA ALA A 126 -7.64 -3.46 0.64
C ALA A 126 -7.79 -4.79 -0.10
N VAL A 127 -6.96 -4.99 -1.12
CA VAL A 127 -6.98 -6.18 -1.97
C VAL A 127 -5.56 -6.67 -2.18
N VAL A 128 -5.36 -7.98 -2.04
CA VAL A 128 -4.09 -8.62 -2.38
C VAL A 128 -4.25 -9.30 -3.73
N ARG A 129 -3.31 -9.06 -4.63
CA ARG A 129 -3.29 -9.69 -5.95
C ARG A 129 -1.96 -10.39 -6.18
N GLY A 130 -2.03 -11.67 -6.54
CA GLY A 130 -0.85 -12.38 -6.99
C GLY A 130 -0.48 -11.97 -8.42
N ASP A 131 0.81 -12.03 -8.71
CA ASP A 131 1.28 -11.86 -10.08
C ASP A 131 0.83 -13.05 -10.94
N ALA A 132 0.73 -12.83 -12.25
CA ALA A 132 0.29 -13.88 -13.17
C ALA A 132 1.20 -15.12 -13.11
N ASP A 133 2.49 -14.94 -12.85
CA ASP A 133 3.45 -16.04 -12.76
C ASP A 133 3.50 -16.69 -11.37
N GLY A 134 2.72 -16.21 -10.41
CA GLY A 134 2.69 -16.73 -9.04
C GLY A 134 3.89 -16.40 -8.18
N ARG A 135 4.81 -15.57 -8.64
CA ARG A 135 6.07 -15.30 -7.96
C ARG A 135 6.11 -14.00 -7.16
N GLY A 136 5.05 -13.25 -7.20
CA GLY A 136 4.98 -11.98 -6.49
C GLY A 136 3.56 -11.60 -6.19
N LYS A 137 3.41 -10.43 -5.57
CA LYS A 137 2.09 -9.93 -5.20
C LYS A 137 2.09 -8.43 -5.11
N SER A 138 0.89 -7.85 -5.21
CA SER A 138 0.64 -6.45 -4.90
C SER A 138 -0.46 -6.35 -3.87
N ILE A 139 -0.31 -5.44 -2.94
CA ILE A 139 -1.37 -5.08 -2.00
C ILE A 139 -1.87 -3.70 -2.41
N TRP A 140 -3.14 -3.64 -2.79
CA TRP A 140 -3.79 -2.42 -3.24
C TRP A 140 -4.67 -1.84 -2.14
N ILE A 141 -4.50 -0.56 -1.89
CA ILE A 141 -5.33 0.20 -0.95
C ILE A 141 -6.03 1.30 -1.74
N THR A 142 -7.33 1.44 -1.53
CA THR A 142 -8.12 2.52 -2.12
C THR A 142 -8.84 3.25 -1.00
N LEU A 143 -8.71 4.56 -0.97
CA LEU A 143 -9.32 5.40 0.05
C LEU A 143 -10.18 6.47 -0.61
N PRO A 144 -11.39 6.72 -0.09
CA PRO A 144 -12.20 7.83 -0.60
C PRO A 144 -11.60 9.18 -0.20
N LEU A 145 -11.73 10.13 -1.08
CA LEU A 145 -11.32 11.52 -0.86
C LEU A 145 -12.51 12.43 -0.66
#